data_ff0fa9ed5c0b460d2f275c568e72278d
#
_entry.id   ff0fa9ed5c0b460d2f275c568e72278d
#
_cell.length_a   1.000
_cell.length_b   1.000
_cell.length_c   1.000
_cell.angle_alpha   90.00
_cell.angle_beta   90.00
_cell.angle_gamma   90.00
#
_symmetry.space_group_name_H-M   'P 1'
#
loop_
_entity.id
_entity.type
_entity.pdbx_description
1 polymer ?
#
loop_
_entity_poly.entity_id
_entity_poly.type
_entity_poly.pdbx_seq_one_letter_code
_entity_poly.pdbx_strand_id
1 'polypeptide(L)'
;LRNNQDQLRSESYQGLMDHLAVQDVPQDQQHAVSRRVILPSSFAGTPRSMQLNYQDAMAIVRKFDKPDLFITFTCNPRWPEIVENLPPRVVSSDKPELVTRVFNLKLQDLMRDITEHHIFGRVEAFVYVVEFQKRGLPHAHILLILQEMYKPKVAEDVDQLIRTEIPDPDTERELYDIVVTNMMHGPYGVLNPVCSCMVDGKCQKDFPKPFNSKTQFRSAGGYPAYRRRDNGRAALVRNRELFNDSVVPYNPYLLLKYNAHINVEVCSTVKSVIYL
;
A
#
# COMPACT_ATOMS: atom_id res chain seq x y z
N LEU A 1 -12.05 -17.32 -4.63
CA LEU A 1 -11.22 -18.54 -4.72
C LEU A 1 -10.71 -18.99 -3.34
N ARG A 2 -10.14 -18.09 -2.49
CA ARG A 2 -9.63 -18.47 -1.15
C ARG A 2 -10.68 -19.03 -0.18
N ASN A 3 -11.92 -18.56 -0.23
CA ASN A 3 -12.99 -19.02 0.67
C ASN A 3 -13.63 -20.34 0.24
N ASN A 4 -13.25 -20.87 -0.92
CA ASN A 4 -13.79 -22.12 -1.49
C ASN A 4 -12.70 -23.13 -1.82
N GLN A 5 -11.51 -22.99 -1.21
CA GLN A 5 -10.39 -23.91 -1.48
C GLN A 5 -10.71 -25.36 -1.12
N ASP A 6 -11.46 -25.58 -0.03
CA ASP A 6 -11.92 -26.89 0.38
C ASP A 6 -12.87 -27.52 -0.66
N GLN A 7 -13.70 -26.69 -1.31
CA GLN A 7 -14.58 -27.16 -2.40
C GLN A 7 -13.81 -27.42 -3.70
N LEU A 8 -12.72 -26.67 -3.94
CA LEU A 8 -11.89 -26.83 -5.13
C LEU A 8 -10.85 -27.94 -5.00
N ARG A 9 -10.76 -28.60 -3.83
CA ARG A 9 -9.76 -29.63 -3.53
C ARG A 9 -8.33 -29.24 -3.88
N SER A 10 -8.01 -27.95 -3.77
CA SER A 10 -6.67 -27.42 -4.00
C SER A 10 -5.97 -27.24 -2.66
N GLU A 11 -4.97 -28.05 -2.38
CA GLU A 11 -4.14 -27.87 -1.20
C GLU A 11 -3.17 -26.70 -1.36
N SER A 12 -2.90 -25.99 -0.25
CA SER A 12 -1.85 -25.00 -0.23
C SER A 12 -0.49 -25.67 -0.42
N TYR A 13 0.50 -24.96 -0.98
CA TYR A 13 1.88 -25.45 -1.12
C TYR A 13 2.44 -25.95 0.22
N GLN A 14 2.12 -25.27 1.32
CA GLN A 14 2.54 -25.66 2.67
C GLN A 14 1.91 -27.02 3.07
N GLY A 15 0.62 -27.20 2.87
CA GLY A 15 -0.05 -28.47 3.12
C GLY A 15 0.53 -29.62 2.29
N LEU A 16 0.95 -29.33 1.05
CA LEU A 16 1.63 -30.32 0.21
C LEU A 16 3.01 -30.67 0.73
N MET A 17 3.79 -29.69 1.23
CA MET A 17 5.11 -29.90 1.84
C MET A 17 5.02 -30.63 3.17
N ASP A 18 4.03 -30.30 4.00
CA ASP A 18 3.76 -30.96 5.27
C ASP A 18 3.38 -32.42 5.07
N HIS A 19 2.58 -32.70 4.03
CA HIS A 19 2.20 -34.08 3.65
C HIS A 19 3.40 -34.88 3.10
N LEU A 20 4.35 -34.24 2.46
CA LEU A 20 5.58 -34.86 1.97
C LEU A 20 6.58 -35.16 3.10
N ALA A 21 6.56 -34.40 4.17
CA ALA A 21 7.41 -34.61 5.35
C ALA A 21 6.93 -35.79 6.21
N VAL A 22 5.65 -36.15 6.12
CA VAL A 22 5.07 -37.32 6.83
C VAL A 22 5.17 -38.57 5.94
N GLN A 23 6.36 -39.19 5.91
CA GLN A 23 6.60 -40.45 5.14
C GLN A 23 5.98 -41.71 5.74
N ASP A 24 5.27 -41.64 6.89
CA ASP A 24 4.75 -42.80 7.62
C ASP A 24 3.21 -42.87 7.63
N VAL A 25 2.52 -42.52 6.55
CA VAL A 25 1.07 -42.69 6.44
C VAL A 25 0.75 -44.09 5.85
N PRO A 26 -0.10 -44.91 6.50
CA PRO A 26 -0.51 -46.21 5.99
C PRO A 26 -1.13 -46.15 4.58
N GLN A 27 -0.86 -47.16 3.75
CA GLN A 27 -1.27 -47.24 2.34
C GLN A 27 -2.76 -47.09 2.07
N ASP A 28 -3.61 -47.37 3.03
CA ASP A 28 -5.07 -47.22 2.91
C ASP A 28 -5.62 -45.79 3.03
N GLN A 29 -4.80 -44.86 3.51
CA GLN A 29 -5.13 -43.40 3.54
C GLN A 29 -4.50 -42.58 2.41
N GLN A 30 -3.72 -43.21 1.53
CA GLN A 30 -3.05 -42.50 0.41
C GLN A 30 -4.00 -42.09 -0.72
N HIS A 31 -5.27 -42.44 -0.68
CA HIS A 31 -6.23 -42.10 -1.75
C HIS A 31 -6.74 -40.65 -1.74
N ALA A 32 -6.36 -39.84 -0.76
CA ALA A 32 -6.82 -38.45 -0.63
C ALA A 32 -5.91 -37.42 -1.30
N VAL A 33 -4.72 -37.78 -1.78
CA VAL A 33 -3.79 -36.81 -2.41
C VAL A 33 -4.09 -36.75 -3.90
N SER A 34 -4.61 -35.62 -4.33
CA SER A 34 -4.79 -35.33 -5.74
C SER A 34 -3.44 -35.37 -6.50
N ARG A 35 -3.48 -35.77 -7.77
CA ARG A 35 -2.31 -35.80 -8.64
C ARG A 35 -1.54 -34.49 -8.56
N ARG A 36 -0.23 -34.56 -8.24
CA ARG A 36 0.63 -33.39 -8.19
C ARG A 36 0.63 -32.67 -9.53
N VAL A 37 0.07 -31.44 -9.56
CA VAL A 37 0.15 -30.57 -10.72
C VAL A 37 1.12 -29.46 -10.39
N ILE A 38 2.27 -29.46 -11.05
CA ILE A 38 3.22 -28.34 -10.99
C ILE A 38 2.67 -27.25 -11.91
N LEU A 39 2.11 -26.21 -11.31
CA LEU A 39 1.60 -25.08 -12.07
C LEU A 39 2.79 -24.31 -12.73
N PRO A 40 2.64 -23.87 -14.00
CA PRO A 40 3.66 -23.09 -14.68
C PRO A 40 3.87 -21.73 -13.98
N SER A 41 5.03 -21.10 -14.21
CA SER A 41 5.35 -19.76 -13.67
C SER A 41 4.40 -18.67 -14.17
N SER A 42 3.74 -18.89 -15.31
CA SER A 42 2.72 -17.99 -15.86
C SER A 42 1.39 -18.02 -15.07
N PHE A 43 1.19 -19.00 -14.18
CA PHE A 43 -0.01 -19.04 -13.35
C PHE A 43 0.17 -18.09 -12.17
N ALA A 44 -0.54 -16.96 -12.22
CA ALA A 44 -0.41 -15.89 -11.24
C ALA A 44 -0.70 -16.37 -9.80
N GLY A 45 0.12 -15.91 -8.85
CA GLY A 45 -0.01 -16.22 -7.42
C GLY A 45 0.62 -17.53 -6.98
N THR A 46 1.23 -18.31 -7.88
CA THR A 46 2.02 -19.48 -7.48
C THR A 46 3.38 -19.07 -6.91
N PRO A 47 4.01 -19.90 -6.04
CA PRO A 47 5.35 -19.63 -5.54
C PRO A 47 6.38 -19.40 -6.64
N ARG A 48 6.26 -20.11 -7.77
CA ARG A 48 7.14 -19.92 -8.94
C ARG A 48 6.94 -18.57 -9.62
N SER A 49 5.68 -18.14 -9.81
CA SER A 49 5.35 -16.84 -10.35
C SER A 49 5.85 -15.72 -9.42
N MET A 50 5.64 -15.86 -8.12
CA MET A 50 6.12 -14.89 -7.13
C MET A 50 7.64 -14.79 -7.09
N GLN A 51 8.34 -15.92 -7.17
CA GLN A 51 9.80 -15.94 -7.20
C GLN A 51 10.35 -15.30 -8.49
N LEU A 52 9.71 -15.54 -9.64
CA LEU A 52 10.10 -14.91 -10.90
C LEU A 52 9.93 -13.39 -10.82
N ASN A 53 8.76 -12.92 -10.39
CA ASN A 53 8.50 -11.49 -10.21
C ASN A 53 9.50 -10.83 -9.25
N TYR A 54 9.87 -11.52 -8.15
CA TYR A 54 10.90 -11.04 -7.24
C TYR A 54 12.28 -10.93 -7.94
N GLN A 55 12.66 -11.93 -8.72
CA GLN A 55 13.94 -11.91 -9.44
C GLN A 55 13.97 -10.78 -10.48
N ASP A 56 12.88 -10.56 -11.19
CA ASP A 56 12.73 -9.48 -12.17
C ASP A 56 12.84 -8.10 -11.48
N ALA A 57 12.14 -7.90 -10.37
CA ALA A 57 12.24 -6.68 -9.57
C ALA A 57 13.67 -6.44 -9.05
N MET A 58 14.34 -7.51 -8.58
CA MET A 58 15.74 -7.42 -8.12
C MET A 58 16.73 -7.15 -9.26
N ALA A 59 16.46 -7.63 -10.48
CA ALA A 59 17.26 -7.30 -11.65
C ALA A 59 17.17 -5.81 -12.00
N ILE A 60 15.98 -5.21 -11.91
CA ILE A 60 15.77 -3.77 -12.07
C ILE A 60 16.58 -2.99 -11.02
N VAL A 61 16.47 -3.37 -9.74
CA VAL A 61 17.19 -2.72 -8.64
C VAL A 61 18.72 -2.86 -8.79
N ARG A 62 19.22 -4.00 -9.25
CA ARG A 62 20.67 -4.19 -9.52
C ARG A 62 21.17 -3.28 -10.62
N LYS A 63 20.32 -2.99 -11.62
CA LYS A 63 20.70 -2.17 -12.77
C LYS A 63 20.60 -0.67 -12.48
N PHE A 64 19.56 -0.25 -11.76
CA PHE A 64 19.21 1.17 -11.60
C PHE A 64 19.34 1.69 -10.17
N ASP A 65 19.87 0.88 -9.24
CA ASP A 65 19.99 1.17 -7.81
C ASP A 65 18.66 0.99 -7.03
N LYS A 66 18.71 1.25 -5.73
CA LYS A 66 17.57 1.13 -4.81
C LYS A 66 16.43 2.10 -5.19
N PRO A 67 15.17 1.74 -4.88
CA PRO A 67 14.05 2.65 -5.04
C PRO A 67 14.22 3.93 -4.21
N ASP A 68 13.74 5.03 -4.76
CA ASP A 68 13.72 6.35 -4.09
C ASP A 68 12.39 6.63 -3.42
N LEU A 69 11.27 6.25 -4.06
CA LEU A 69 9.93 6.45 -3.53
C LEU A 69 9.13 5.14 -3.49
N PHE A 70 8.35 5.00 -2.43
CA PHE A 70 7.33 3.96 -2.28
C PHE A 70 5.96 4.62 -2.20
N ILE A 71 5.06 4.24 -3.10
CA ILE A 71 3.71 4.77 -3.17
C ILE A 71 2.72 3.63 -2.96
N THR A 72 1.75 3.83 -2.08
CA THR A 72 0.61 2.93 -1.93
C THR A 72 -0.65 3.65 -2.36
N PHE A 73 -1.31 3.17 -3.38
CA PHE A 73 -2.55 3.71 -3.92
C PHE A 73 -3.70 2.75 -3.67
N THR A 74 -4.68 3.15 -2.87
CA THR A 74 -5.83 2.33 -2.50
C THR A 74 -7.10 2.84 -3.16
N CYS A 75 -7.91 1.93 -3.69
CA CYS A 75 -9.21 2.26 -4.27
C CYS A 75 -10.11 2.96 -3.24
N ASN A 76 -10.71 4.08 -3.63
CA ASN A 76 -11.75 4.72 -2.85
C ASN A 76 -13.12 4.22 -3.35
N PRO A 77 -13.89 3.45 -2.55
CA PRO A 77 -15.18 2.93 -2.95
C PRO A 77 -16.25 4.02 -3.15
N ARG A 78 -15.94 5.28 -2.78
CA ARG A 78 -16.83 6.44 -2.93
C ARG A 78 -16.50 7.30 -4.16
N TRP A 79 -15.62 6.86 -5.05
CA TRP A 79 -15.41 7.59 -6.31
C TRP A 79 -16.74 7.71 -7.08
N PRO A 80 -17.04 8.89 -7.64
CA PRO A 80 -18.29 9.10 -8.41
C PRO A 80 -18.51 8.05 -9.48
N GLU A 81 -17.44 7.64 -10.18
CA GLU A 81 -17.47 6.63 -11.23
C GLU A 81 -17.91 5.25 -10.72
N ILE A 82 -17.75 4.98 -9.43
CA ILE A 82 -18.26 3.76 -8.81
C ILE A 82 -19.70 4.00 -8.34
N VAL A 83 -19.91 5.03 -7.52
CA VAL A 83 -21.19 5.26 -6.82
C VAL A 83 -22.35 5.49 -7.81
N GLU A 84 -22.13 6.28 -8.86
CA GLU A 84 -23.13 6.60 -9.88
C GLU A 84 -23.50 5.41 -10.78
N ASN A 85 -22.63 4.40 -10.84
CA ASN A 85 -22.86 3.20 -11.64
C ASN A 85 -23.28 1.98 -10.79
N LEU A 86 -23.54 2.17 -9.49
CA LEU A 86 -24.11 1.12 -8.65
C LEU A 86 -25.64 1.11 -8.75
N PRO A 87 -26.28 -0.06 -8.89
CA PRO A 87 -27.71 -0.19 -8.75
C PRO A 87 -28.20 0.25 -7.35
N PRO A 88 -29.46 0.68 -7.20
CA PRO A 88 -30.01 1.02 -5.89
C PRO A 88 -29.84 -0.11 -4.87
N ARG A 89 -29.39 0.22 -3.65
CA ARG A 89 -29.15 -0.69 -2.52
C ARG A 89 -27.99 -1.69 -2.71
N VAL A 90 -27.19 -1.56 -3.78
CA VAL A 90 -25.99 -2.36 -4.00
C VAL A 90 -24.80 -1.57 -3.50
N VAL A 91 -23.88 -2.21 -2.76
CA VAL A 91 -22.66 -1.59 -2.29
C VAL A 91 -21.46 -1.98 -3.19
N SER A 92 -20.41 -1.19 -3.17
CA SER A 92 -19.23 -1.40 -4.03
C SER A 92 -18.60 -2.78 -3.89
N SER A 93 -18.64 -3.38 -2.68
CA SER A 93 -18.14 -4.76 -2.45
C SER A 93 -18.89 -5.84 -3.21
N ASP A 94 -20.14 -5.58 -3.62
CA ASP A 94 -20.98 -6.52 -4.36
C ASP A 94 -20.72 -6.45 -5.89
N LYS A 95 -19.93 -5.45 -6.32
CA LYS A 95 -19.59 -5.19 -7.73
C LYS A 95 -18.07 -5.07 -7.93
N PRO A 96 -17.30 -6.13 -7.63
CA PRO A 96 -15.85 -6.10 -7.72
C PRO A 96 -15.34 -5.84 -9.14
N GLU A 97 -16.10 -6.23 -10.17
CA GLU A 97 -15.76 -5.96 -11.57
C GLU A 97 -15.79 -4.47 -11.91
N LEU A 98 -16.78 -3.72 -11.38
CA LEU A 98 -16.86 -2.26 -11.55
C LEU A 98 -15.71 -1.57 -10.81
N VAL A 99 -15.53 -1.93 -9.53
CA VAL A 99 -14.47 -1.38 -8.67
C VAL A 99 -13.10 -1.59 -9.28
N THR A 100 -12.81 -2.81 -9.76
CA THR A 100 -11.53 -3.15 -10.38
C THR A 100 -11.29 -2.38 -11.68
N ARG A 101 -12.31 -2.22 -12.50
CA ARG A 101 -12.22 -1.46 -13.76
C ARG A 101 -11.92 0.01 -13.50
N VAL A 102 -12.67 0.66 -12.62
CA VAL A 102 -12.45 2.06 -12.25
C VAL A 102 -11.07 2.25 -11.63
N PHE A 103 -10.69 1.38 -10.70
CA PHE A 103 -9.36 1.42 -10.11
C PHE A 103 -8.24 1.31 -11.13
N ASN A 104 -8.37 0.38 -12.08
CA ASN A 104 -7.35 0.20 -13.14
C ASN A 104 -7.21 1.45 -14.02
N LEU A 105 -8.31 2.10 -14.39
CA LEU A 105 -8.26 3.36 -15.15
C LEU A 105 -7.55 4.47 -14.37
N LYS A 106 -7.86 4.62 -13.07
CA LYS A 106 -7.20 5.61 -12.21
C LYS A 106 -5.73 5.27 -11.96
N LEU A 107 -5.39 3.98 -11.85
CA LEU A 107 -3.99 3.53 -11.72
C LEU A 107 -3.19 3.85 -12.99
N GLN A 108 -3.76 3.62 -14.17
CA GLN A 108 -3.12 3.98 -15.43
C GLN A 108 -2.91 5.51 -15.54
N ASP A 109 -3.88 6.30 -15.09
CA ASP A 109 -3.76 7.76 -15.06
C ASP A 109 -2.66 8.21 -14.07
N LEU A 110 -2.62 7.62 -12.86
CA LEU A 110 -1.55 7.84 -11.88
C LEU A 110 -0.17 7.48 -12.47
N MET A 111 -0.07 6.35 -13.16
CA MET A 111 1.20 5.97 -13.79
C MET A 111 1.61 6.95 -14.89
N ARG A 112 0.67 7.52 -15.67
CA ARG A 112 0.96 8.60 -16.62
C ARG A 112 1.44 9.87 -15.92
N ASP A 113 0.81 10.28 -14.82
CA ASP A 113 1.28 11.42 -14.03
C ASP A 113 2.74 11.23 -13.59
N ILE A 114 3.08 10.02 -13.19
CA ILE A 114 4.43 9.69 -12.71
C ILE A 114 5.44 9.63 -13.88
N THR A 115 5.11 8.91 -14.96
CA THR A 115 6.08 8.58 -16.01
C THR A 115 6.12 9.57 -17.17
N GLU A 116 5.00 10.24 -17.48
CA GLU A 116 4.89 11.17 -18.61
C GLU A 116 4.84 12.63 -18.15
N HIS A 117 4.07 12.92 -17.10
CA HIS A 117 3.97 14.29 -16.55
C HIS A 117 5.07 14.58 -15.51
N HIS A 118 5.84 13.57 -15.11
CA HIS A 118 7.03 13.70 -14.25
C HIS A 118 6.79 14.43 -12.93
N ILE A 119 5.67 14.20 -12.27
CA ILE A 119 5.27 14.89 -11.02
C ILE A 119 6.27 14.73 -9.87
N PHE A 120 7.09 13.69 -9.89
CA PHE A 120 8.22 13.46 -8.97
C PHE A 120 9.59 13.67 -9.63
N GLY A 121 9.62 14.23 -10.85
CA GLY A 121 10.80 14.24 -11.71
C GLY A 121 10.86 13.01 -12.63
N ARG A 122 11.90 12.91 -13.46
CA ARG A 122 12.03 11.82 -14.43
C ARG A 122 12.30 10.49 -13.74
N VAL A 123 11.49 9.49 -14.09
CA VAL A 123 11.61 8.12 -13.60
C VAL A 123 12.57 7.35 -14.49
N GLU A 124 13.57 6.69 -13.90
CA GLU A 124 14.50 5.80 -14.58
C GLU A 124 13.93 4.38 -14.72
N ALA A 125 13.30 3.89 -13.64
CA ALA A 125 12.62 2.61 -13.63
C ALA A 125 11.52 2.59 -12.56
N PHE A 126 10.57 1.69 -12.72
CA PHE A 126 9.53 1.45 -11.73
C PHE A 126 9.13 -0.03 -11.68
N VAL A 127 8.59 -0.42 -10.54
CA VAL A 127 7.93 -1.73 -10.34
C VAL A 127 6.65 -1.48 -9.57
N TYR A 128 5.55 -2.07 -9.98
CA TYR A 128 4.34 -2.05 -9.18
C TYR A 128 3.64 -3.41 -9.15
N VAL A 129 2.91 -3.65 -8.08
CA VAL A 129 2.03 -4.80 -7.89
C VAL A 129 0.64 -4.34 -7.48
N VAL A 130 -0.37 -5.07 -7.93
CA VAL A 130 -1.76 -4.85 -7.51
C VAL A 130 -2.20 -6.02 -6.66
N GLU A 131 -2.73 -5.74 -5.49
CA GLU A 131 -3.29 -6.75 -4.60
C GLU A 131 -4.72 -6.39 -4.20
N PHE A 132 -5.47 -7.40 -3.77
CA PHE A 132 -6.82 -7.21 -3.25
C PHE A 132 -6.82 -7.42 -1.75
N GLN A 133 -7.26 -6.42 -1.02
CA GLN A 133 -7.42 -6.51 0.43
C GLN A 133 -8.53 -7.51 0.80
N LYS A 134 -8.55 -7.96 2.07
CA LYS A 134 -9.58 -8.89 2.57
C LYS A 134 -11.03 -8.42 2.33
N ARG A 135 -11.24 -7.09 2.18
CA ARG A 135 -12.54 -6.48 1.89
C ARG A 135 -12.82 -6.32 0.39
N GLY A 136 -11.99 -6.88 -0.48
CA GLY A 136 -12.17 -6.86 -1.94
C GLY A 136 -11.74 -5.58 -2.64
N LEU A 137 -11.23 -4.57 -1.94
CA LEU A 137 -10.74 -3.34 -2.57
C LEU A 137 -9.34 -3.56 -3.14
N PRO A 138 -9.11 -3.22 -4.42
CA PRO A 138 -7.79 -3.27 -5.02
C PRO A 138 -6.91 -2.15 -4.51
N HIS A 139 -5.60 -2.46 -4.42
CA HIS A 139 -4.59 -1.52 -4.03
C HIS A 139 -3.25 -1.80 -4.73
N ALA A 140 -2.58 -0.76 -5.13
CA ALA A 140 -1.30 -0.86 -5.80
C ALA A 140 -0.16 -0.37 -4.90
N HIS A 141 0.93 -1.12 -4.90
CA HIS A 141 2.21 -0.71 -4.35
C HIS A 141 3.15 -0.42 -5.50
N ILE A 142 3.73 0.77 -5.53
CA ILE A 142 4.56 1.27 -6.62
C ILE A 142 5.91 1.67 -6.04
N LEU A 143 6.99 1.16 -6.62
CA LEU A 143 8.35 1.57 -6.34
C LEU A 143 8.87 2.38 -7.51
N LEU A 144 9.45 3.53 -7.23
CA LEU A 144 10.04 4.41 -8.24
C LEU A 144 11.53 4.55 -8.01
N ILE A 145 12.30 4.44 -9.08
CA ILE A 145 13.71 4.80 -9.15
C ILE A 145 13.78 6.06 -10.02
N LEU A 146 14.22 7.15 -9.44
CA LEU A 146 14.32 8.45 -10.12
C LEU A 146 15.68 8.62 -10.77
N GLN A 147 15.75 9.44 -11.82
CA GLN A 147 17.04 9.88 -12.35
C GLN A 147 17.78 10.68 -11.27
N GLU A 148 19.10 10.57 -11.25
CA GLU A 148 19.98 11.07 -10.18
C GLU A 148 19.73 12.54 -9.78
N MET A 149 19.39 13.38 -10.75
CA MET A 149 19.12 14.80 -10.51
C MET A 149 17.78 15.10 -9.81
N TYR A 150 16.85 14.13 -9.79
CA TYR A 150 15.52 14.26 -9.18
C TYR A 150 15.38 13.49 -7.86
N LYS A 151 16.43 12.77 -7.44
CA LYS A 151 16.42 12.04 -6.16
C LYS A 151 16.37 13.03 -4.99
N PRO A 152 15.48 12.84 -4.01
CA PRO A 152 15.44 13.68 -2.81
C PRO A 152 16.71 13.45 -1.97
N LYS A 153 17.57 14.46 -1.86
CA LYS A 153 18.88 14.38 -1.19
C LYS A 153 18.92 15.12 0.14
N VAL A 154 18.11 16.14 0.28
CA VAL A 154 18.01 16.97 1.48
C VAL A 154 16.59 16.99 2.04
N ALA A 155 16.44 17.45 3.26
CA ALA A 155 15.15 17.51 3.94
C ALA A 155 14.12 18.35 3.18
N GLU A 156 14.58 19.42 2.58
CA GLU A 156 13.77 20.36 1.80
C GLU A 156 13.17 19.69 0.55
N ASP A 157 13.91 18.83 -0.13
CA ASP A 157 13.41 18.06 -1.28
C ASP A 157 12.26 17.13 -0.85
N VAL A 158 12.43 16.46 0.29
CA VAL A 158 11.42 15.58 0.85
C VAL A 158 10.17 16.37 1.24
N ASP A 159 10.33 17.52 1.91
CA ASP A 159 9.23 18.37 2.36
C ASP A 159 8.41 19.00 1.20
N GLN A 160 9.01 19.13 0.02
CA GLN A 160 8.30 19.54 -1.20
C GLN A 160 7.42 18.44 -1.77
N LEU A 161 7.86 17.19 -1.66
CA LEU A 161 7.17 16.02 -2.23
C LEU A 161 6.16 15.41 -1.27
N ILE A 162 6.46 15.42 0.03
CA ILE A 162 5.74 14.67 1.06
C ILE A 162 5.35 15.57 2.23
N ARG A 163 4.07 15.54 2.57
CA ARG A 163 3.52 16.23 3.74
C ARG A 163 3.00 15.20 4.74
N THR A 164 3.17 15.50 6.04
CA THR A 164 2.69 14.65 7.15
C THR A 164 1.97 15.47 8.22
N GLU A 165 1.37 16.58 7.83
CA GLU A 165 0.65 17.50 8.69
C GLU A 165 -0.77 17.70 8.17
N ILE A 166 -1.70 17.95 9.07
CA ILE A 166 -3.08 18.31 8.75
C ILE A 166 -3.08 19.67 8.04
N PRO A 167 -3.66 19.79 6.83
CA PRO A 167 -3.78 21.06 6.13
C PRO A 167 -4.56 22.10 6.92
N ASP A 168 -4.40 23.35 6.57
CA ASP A 168 -5.19 24.43 7.16
C ASP A 168 -6.61 24.43 6.58
N PRO A 169 -7.65 24.26 7.41
CA PRO A 169 -9.03 24.21 6.93
C PRO A 169 -9.52 25.52 6.33
N ASP A 170 -8.89 26.66 6.68
CA ASP A 170 -9.30 27.99 6.19
C ASP A 170 -8.69 28.31 4.82
N THR A 171 -7.49 27.78 4.54
CA THR A 171 -6.75 28.08 3.29
C THR A 171 -6.66 26.90 2.33
N GLU A 172 -6.78 25.65 2.83
CA GLU A 172 -6.65 24.41 2.04
C GLU A 172 -7.84 23.45 2.31
N ARG A 173 -9.06 23.96 2.30
CA ARG A 173 -10.28 23.25 2.71
C ARG A 173 -10.46 21.90 2.03
N GLU A 174 -10.36 21.84 0.72
CA GLU A 174 -10.53 20.59 -0.03
C GLU A 174 -9.48 19.56 0.35
N LEU A 175 -8.21 19.96 0.44
CA LEU A 175 -7.13 19.07 0.86
C LEU A 175 -7.32 18.61 2.32
N TYR A 176 -7.78 19.50 3.21
CA TYR A 176 -8.10 19.17 4.60
C TYR A 176 -9.15 18.05 4.66
N ASP A 177 -10.27 18.21 3.95
CA ASP A 177 -11.36 17.24 3.97
C ASP A 177 -10.91 15.86 3.43
N ILE A 178 -10.06 15.84 2.39
CA ILE A 178 -9.48 14.60 1.84
C ILE A 178 -8.49 13.96 2.83
N VAL A 179 -7.61 14.74 3.46
CA VAL A 179 -6.64 14.23 4.44
C VAL A 179 -7.35 13.65 5.66
N VAL A 180 -8.33 14.35 6.21
CA VAL A 180 -9.12 13.90 7.37
C VAL A 180 -9.87 12.59 7.06
N THR A 181 -10.35 12.47 5.83
CA THR A 181 -11.12 11.28 5.39
C THR A 181 -10.22 10.09 5.08
N ASN A 182 -9.08 10.31 4.40
CA ASN A 182 -8.31 9.23 3.80
C ASN A 182 -6.93 9.00 4.44
N MET A 183 -6.32 10.02 5.07
CA MET A 183 -4.91 9.98 5.46
C MET A 183 -4.67 10.01 6.97
N MET A 184 -5.72 9.92 7.78
CA MET A 184 -5.58 9.81 9.23
C MET A 184 -5.51 8.34 9.65
N HIS A 185 -4.44 7.97 10.35
CA HIS A 185 -4.31 6.64 10.95
C HIS A 185 -4.97 6.66 12.33
N GLY A 186 -6.09 5.96 12.49
CA GLY A 186 -6.76 5.87 13.78
C GLY A 186 -8.30 5.88 13.69
N PRO A 187 -8.97 5.88 14.84
CA PRO A 187 -8.41 5.74 16.20
C PRO A 187 -7.83 4.33 16.46
N TYR A 188 -6.79 4.26 17.28
CA TYR A 188 -6.06 3.04 17.66
C TYR A 188 -5.63 3.12 19.14
N GLY A 189 -4.89 2.13 19.64
CA GLY A 189 -4.40 2.10 21.02
C GLY A 189 -5.55 2.00 22.03
N VAL A 190 -5.45 2.75 23.12
CA VAL A 190 -6.50 2.78 24.16
C VAL A 190 -7.85 3.22 23.62
N LEU A 191 -7.86 4.06 22.57
CA LEU A 191 -9.10 4.55 21.94
C LEU A 191 -9.81 3.48 21.11
N ASN A 192 -9.07 2.50 20.58
CA ASN A 192 -9.60 1.37 19.81
C ASN A 192 -8.61 0.19 19.87
N PRO A 193 -8.63 -0.60 20.95
CA PRO A 193 -7.68 -1.71 21.15
C PRO A 193 -7.89 -2.87 20.17
N VAL A 194 -9.07 -2.98 19.57
CA VAL A 194 -9.42 -4.02 18.57
C VAL A 194 -9.17 -3.58 17.12
N CYS A 195 -8.52 -2.44 16.92
CA CYS A 195 -8.15 -1.99 15.58
C CYS A 195 -7.24 -3.01 14.89
N SER A 196 -7.42 -3.22 13.60
CA SER A 196 -6.66 -4.20 12.80
C SER A 196 -5.14 -3.96 12.78
N CYS A 197 -4.70 -2.76 13.14
CA CYS A 197 -3.27 -2.45 13.27
C CYS A 197 -2.69 -2.81 14.65
N MET A 198 -3.53 -3.20 15.61
CA MET A 198 -3.09 -3.50 16.97
C MET A 198 -2.70 -4.98 17.13
N VAL A 199 -1.50 -5.21 17.64
CA VAL A 199 -1.00 -6.53 18.06
C VAL A 199 -0.28 -6.35 19.39
N ASP A 200 -0.60 -7.15 20.37
CA ASP A 200 -0.03 -7.11 21.73
C ASP A 200 -0.02 -5.70 22.34
N GLY A 201 -1.11 -4.96 22.15
CA GLY A 201 -1.29 -3.61 22.68
C GLY A 201 -0.51 -2.50 21.97
N LYS A 202 0.18 -2.82 20.86
CA LYS A 202 0.98 -1.87 20.07
C LYS A 202 0.47 -1.78 18.63
N CYS A 203 0.56 -0.58 18.05
CA CYS A 203 0.28 -0.39 16.64
C CYS A 203 1.43 -0.91 15.77
N GLN A 204 1.16 -1.88 14.89
CA GLN A 204 2.15 -2.44 13.96
C GLN A 204 2.72 -1.42 12.95
N LYS A 205 2.07 -0.25 12.84
CA LYS A 205 2.52 0.86 11.98
C LYS A 205 3.32 1.90 12.76
N ASP A 206 3.64 1.64 14.04
CA ASP A 206 4.36 2.55 14.95
C ASP A 206 3.68 3.92 15.09
N PHE A 207 2.35 3.97 15.08
CA PHE A 207 1.60 5.17 15.44
C PHE A 207 1.30 5.19 16.96
N PRO A 208 1.30 6.40 17.58
CA PRO A 208 1.56 7.73 17.03
C PRO A 208 3.02 7.94 16.63
N LYS A 209 3.23 8.67 15.53
CA LYS A 209 4.59 9.05 15.12
C LYS A 209 5.09 10.24 15.97
N PRO A 210 6.39 10.30 16.29
CA PRO A 210 6.92 11.42 17.06
C PRO A 210 6.78 12.75 16.32
N PHE A 211 6.53 13.84 17.06
CA PHE A 211 6.61 15.18 16.51
C PHE A 211 8.05 15.55 16.16
N ASN A 212 8.25 16.18 15.02
CA ASN A 212 9.53 16.67 14.53
C ASN A 212 9.35 18.04 13.89
N SER A 213 10.16 19.01 14.28
CA SER A 213 10.12 20.36 13.69
C SER A 213 10.66 20.41 12.25
N LYS A 214 11.51 19.44 11.86
CA LYS A 214 12.15 19.33 10.55
C LYS A 214 12.24 17.87 10.13
N THR A 215 12.21 17.62 8.84
CA THR A 215 12.51 16.30 8.28
C THR A 215 13.98 15.95 8.51
N GLN A 216 14.25 14.71 8.89
CA GLN A 216 15.60 14.20 9.16
C GLN A 216 15.81 12.87 8.48
N PHE A 217 16.90 12.74 7.72
CA PHE A 217 17.35 11.43 7.24
C PHE A 217 18.00 10.65 8.38
N ARG A 218 17.54 9.43 8.62
CA ARG A 218 18.15 8.56 9.65
C ARG A 218 19.36 7.87 9.09
N SER A 219 20.51 7.97 9.78
CA SER A 219 21.79 7.40 9.37
C SER A 219 21.84 5.86 9.31
N ALA A 220 20.84 5.17 9.84
CA ALA A 220 20.78 3.71 9.94
C ALA A 220 19.84 3.04 8.91
N GLY A 221 19.64 3.63 7.72
CA GLY A 221 18.90 2.98 6.64
C GLY A 221 17.40 2.78 6.89
N GLY A 222 16.79 3.63 7.72
CA GLY A 222 15.35 3.67 7.96
C GLY A 222 14.65 4.74 7.12
N TYR A 223 13.31 4.74 7.13
CA TYR A 223 12.52 5.83 6.56
C TYR A 223 12.90 7.16 7.23
N PRO A 224 12.84 8.30 6.52
CA PRO A 224 13.06 9.61 7.11
C PRO A 224 12.09 9.86 8.28
N ALA A 225 12.57 10.58 9.29
CA ALA A 225 11.67 11.18 10.27
C ALA A 225 11.10 12.45 9.65
N TYR A 226 9.89 12.37 9.11
CA TYR A 226 9.23 13.49 8.43
C TYR A 226 8.90 14.61 9.39
N ARG A 227 8.86 15.85 8.87
CA ARG A 227 8.39 17.01 9.61
C ARG A 227 6.93 16.82 10.03
N ARG A 228 6.69 16.87 11.34
CA ARG A 228 5.38 16.76 12.01
C ARG A 228 5.37 17.75 13.15
N ARG A 229 4.98 18.97 12.92
CA ARG A 229 5.02 19.99 13.97
C ARG A 229 3.88 19.78 14.97
N ASP A 230 4.20 19.98 16.24
CA ASP A 230 3.19 20.11 17.30
C ASP A 230 2.68 21.56 17.30
N ASN A 231 1.72 21.82 16.43
CA ASN A 231 1.13 23.15 16.23
C ASN A 231 -0.30 23.25 16.77
N GLY A 232 -0.74 22.25 17.54
CA GLY A 232 -2.08 22.17 18.13
C GLY A 232 -3.19 21.91 17.11
N ARG A 233 -2.87 21.74 15.81
CA ARG A 233 -3.89 21.47 14.79
C ARG A 233 -4.40 20.03 14.93
N ALA A 234 -5.70 19.90 15.15
CA ALA A 234 -6.39 18.63 15.31
C ALA A 234 -7.46 18.44 14.24
N ALA A 235 -7.79 17.19 13.96
CA ALA A 235 -8.92 16.78 13.13
C ALA A 235 -9.82 15.82 13.89
N LEU A 236 -11.14 16.00 13.75
CA LEU A 236 -12.12 15.11 14.37
C LEU A 236 -12.36 13.89 13.47
N VAL A 237 -11.87 12.73 13.89
CA VAL A 237 -12.02 11.47 13.16
C VAL A 237 -12.80 10.48 14.04
N ARG A 238 -14.00 10.06 13.60
CA ARG A 238 -14.86 9.13 14.34
C ARG A 238 -15.08 9.56 15.81
N ASN A 239 -15.39 10.84 16.02
CA ASN A 239 -15.59 11.47 17.33
C ASN A 239 -14.34 11.46 18.24
N ARG A 240 -13.16 11.43 17.67
CA ARG A 240 -11.87 11.53 18.38
C ARG A 240 -10.99 12.58 17.72
N GLU A 241 -10.35 13.39 18.54
CA GLU A 241 -9.33 14.33 18.07
C GLU A 241 -8.03 13.58 17.76
N LEU A 242 -7.52 13.75 16.55
CA LEU A 242 -6.24 13.26 16.09
C LEU A 242 -5.39 14.43 15.63
N PHE A 243 -4.10 14.33 15.85
CA PHE A 243 -3.11 15.39 15.57
C PHE A 243 -2.18 14.97 14.42
N ASN A 244 -1.18 15.80 14.14
CA ASN A 244 -0.19 15.52 13.08
C ASN A 244 0.57 14.20 13.30
N ASP A 245 0.69 13.71 14.51
CA ASP A 245 1.29 12.41 14.86
C ASP A 245 0.57 11.21 14.26
N SER A 246 -0.68 11.41 13.84
CA SER A 246 -1.54 10.37 13.26
C SER A 246 -1.68 10.48 11.73
N VAL A 247 -1.06 11.48 11.09
CA VAL A 247 -1.15 11.68 9.63
C VAL A 247 -0.24 10.69 8.89
N VAL A 248 -0.76 9.99 7.90
CA VAL A 248 0.01 9.16 6.96
C VAL A 248 0.71 10.06 5.94
N PRO A 249 1.99 9.82 5.59
CA PRO A 249 2.70 10.63 4.61
C PRO A 249 1.98 10.67 3.27
N TYR A 250 1.83 11.86 2.68
CA TYR A 250 1.08 12.04 1.44
C TYR A 250 1.67 13.13 0.53
N ASN A 251 1.32 13.07 -0.75
CA ASN A 251 1.56 14.13 -1.70
C ASN A 251 0.27 14.92 -1.95
N PRO A 252 0.25 16.26 -1.77
CA PRO A 252 -0.96 17.08 -1.91
C PRO A 252 -1.61 17.00 -3.30
N TYR A 253 -0.80 17.05 -4.35
CA TYR A 253 -1.28 16.99 -5.74
C TYR A 253 -2.04 15.67 -6.00
N LEU A 254 -1.46 14.53 -5.58
CA LEU A 254 -2.09 13.22 -5.77
C LEU A 254 -3.39 13.08 -4.98
N LEU A 255 -3.44 13.62 -3.75
CA LEU A 255 -4.67 13.57 -2.96
C LEU A 255 -5.79 14.38 -3.59
N LEU A 256 -5.51 15.60 -4.03
CA LEU A 256 -6.50 16.47 -4.70
C LEU A 256 -7.00 15.83 -6.00
N LYS A 257 -6.10 15.26 -6.81
CA LYS A 257 -6.48 14.67 -8.10
C LYS A 257 -7.28 13.37 -7.95
N TYR A 258 -6.87 12.49 -7.04
CA TYR A 258 -7.42 11.13 -6.98
C TYR A 258 -8.41 10.90 -5.84
N ASN A 259 -8.45 11.78 -4.84
CA ASN A 259 -9.32 11.63 -3.65
C ASN A 259 -9.33 10.19 -3.13
N ALA A 260 -8.17 9.69 -2.73
CA ALA A 260 -7.97 8.32 -2.28
C ALA A 260 -6.94 8.24 -1.15
N HIS A 261 -6.85 7.08 -0.50
CA HIS A 261 -5.72 6.82 0.39
C HIS A 261 -4.48 6.58 -0.47
N ILE A 262 -3.58 7.58 -0.51
CA ILE A 262 -2.33 7.53 -1.26
C ILE A 262 -1.18 7.88 -0.32
N ASN A 263 -0.48 6.85 0.16
CA ASN A 263 0.73 7.01 0.94
C ASN A 263 1.94 7.19 0.02
N VAL A 264 2.79 8.16 0.31
CA VAL A 264 4.04 8.42 -0.42
C VAL A 264 5.18 8.48 0.59
N GLU A 265 6.16 7.63 0.45
CA GLU A 265 7.31 7.56 1.35
C GLU A 265 8.64 7.52 0.58
N VAL A 266 9.67 8.15 1.15
CA VAL A 266 11.05 8.02 0.64
C VAL A 266 11.61 6.68 1.09
N CYS A 267 12.11 5.89 0.14
CA CYS A 267 12.79 4.64 0.41
C CYS A 267 14.26 4.89 0.76
N SER A 268 14.71 4.35 1.87
CA SER A 268 16.11 4.40 2.26
C SER A 268 16.83 3.06 2.07
N THR A 269 16.07 1.97 1.85
CA THR A 269 16.63 0.61 1.76
C THR A 269 15.92 -0.23 0.71
N VAL A 270 16.59 -1.33 0.29
CA VAL A 270 16.03 -2.34 -0.62
C VAL A 270 14.91 -3.17 0.03
N LYS A 271 14.63 -3.02 1.32
CA LYS A 271 13.61 -3.79 2.04
C LYS A 271 12.20 -3.60 1.46
N SER A 272 11.91 -2.45 0.87
CA SER A 272 10.63 -2.18 0.19
C SER A 272 10.39 -3.08 -1.01
N VAL A 273 11.45 -3.53 -1.70
CA VAL A 273 11.34 -4.50 -2.82
C VAL A 273 10.94 -5.88 -2.30
N ILE A 274 11.52 -6.29 -1.17
CA ILE A 274 11.19 -7.58 -0.53
C ILE A 274 9.72 -7.58 -0.07
N TYR A 275 9.23 -6.43 0.40
CA TYR A 275 7.83 -6.29 0.79
C TYR A 275 6.87 -6.53 -0.38
N LEU A 276 7.17 -6.04 -1.59
CA LEU A 276 6.38 -6.29 -2.80
C LEU A 276 6.37 -7.75 -3.19
#